data_db91343f0e432bee7e110488962d9cc0
#
_entry.id   db91343f0e432bee7e110488962d9cc0
#
_cell.length_a   1.000
_cell.length_b   1.000
_cell.length_c   1.000
_cell.angle_alpha   90.00
_cell.angle_beta   90.00
_cell.angle_gamma   90.00
#
_symmetry.space_group_name_H-M   'P 1'
#
loop_
_entity.id
_entity.type
_entity.pdbx_description
1 polymer ?
#
loop_
_entity_poly.entity_id
_entity_poly.type
_entity_poly.pdbx_seq_one_letter_code
_entity_poly.pdbx_strand_id
1 'polypeptide(L)'
;YFPPQLNPTGNNFPYTFMGFEPGTTKEQAVQCLEDWNKGDNGILDLSKAYRLKPGTGWLIPPCVLHAPGSLLTYEPQWGSDVFGMYQNLVEGREVPRALLTKDFPEEFHDDNQYLIDALDWEKNVDPNFKDNNYLEPVICSQGDGWADRWIVYGTVDGEQLFTAKELTVDS
;
A
#
# COMPACT_ATOMS: atom_id res chain seq x y z
N TYR A 1 3.50 2.51 -8.94
CA TYR A 1 4.71 2.42 -9.77
C TYR A 1 5.76 3.41 -9.32
N PHE A 2 7.02 3.01 -9.35
CA PHE A 2 8.17 3.81 -8.92
C PHE A 2 8.99 4.24 -10.13
N PRO A 3 8.71 5.41 -10.74
CA PRO A 3 9.39 5.85 -11.95
C PRO A 3 10.91 5.98 -11.73
N PRO A 4 11.77 5.30 -12.53
CA PRO A 4 13.22 5.33 -12.30
C PRO A 4 13.83 6.73 -12.41
N GLN A 5 13.34 7.53 -13.36
CA GLN A 5 13.82 8.89 -13.62
C GLN A 5 13.52 9.87 -12.49
N LEU A 6 12.51 9.57 -11.65
CA LEU A 6 12.12 10.36 -10.49
C LEU A 6 12.67 9.81 -9.16
N ASN A 7 13.32 8.66 -9.22
CA ASN A 7 13.97 7.99 -8.10
C ASN A 7 15.46 7.80 -8.39
N PRO A 8 16.23 8.88 -8.58
CA PRO A 8 17.65 8.77 -8.85
C PRO A 8 18.37 8.13 -7.66
N THR A 9 19.52 7.56 -7.94
CA THR A 9 20.38 6.84 -7.00
C THR A 9 20.64 7.63 -5.71
N GLY A 10 20.48 7.02 -4.56
CA GLY A 10 20.74 7.64 -3.23
C GLY A 10 20.01 6.94 -2.09
N ASN A 11 18.91 6.26 -2.35
CA ASN A 11 18.24 5.44 -1.36
C ASN A 11 18.72 3.98 -1.49
N ASN A 12 19.65 3.58 -0.63
CA ASN A 12 20.26 2.25 -0.67
C ASN A 12 19.31 1.15 -0.19
N PHE A 13 18.25 1.49 0.52
CA PHE A 13 17.28 0.55 1.06
C PHE A 13 15.85 1.11 1.01
N PRO A 14 15.30 1.32 -0.19
CA PRO A 14 13.92 1.78 -0.30
C PRO A 14 12.95 0.67 0.12
N TYR A 15 11.96 1.01 0.94
CA TYR A 15 10.98 0.06 1.46
C TYR A 15 9.60 0.70 1.61
N THR A 16 8.61 -0.16 1.77
CA THR A 16 7.23 0.16 2.14
C THR A 16 6.64 -0.97 2.97
N PHE A 17 5.47 -0.74 3.54
CA PHE A 17 4.68 -1.77 4.24
C PHE A 17 3.39 -2.03 3.47
N MET A 18 3.02 -3.31 3.34
CA MET A 18 1.77 -3.73 2.70
C MET A 18 1.23 -4.97 3.42
N GLY A 19 0.04 -4.85 4.00
CA GLY A 19 -0.56 -5.88 4.83
C GLY A 19 0.23 -6.16 6.10
N PHE A 20 -0.07 -7.28 6.71
CA PHE A 20 0.56 -7.78 7.93
C PHE A 20 1.50 -8.95 7.66
N GLU A 21 2.39 -9.25 8.58
CA GLU A 21 3.14 -10.50 8.58
C GLU A 21 2.16 -11.68 8.63
N PRO A 22 2.37 -12.73 7.81
CA PRO A 22 1.55 -13.93 7.84
C PRO A 22 1.53 -14.54 9.25
N GLY A 23 0.32 -14.84 9.73
CA GLY A 23 0.11 -15.33 11.10
C GLY A 23 -0.24 -14.25 12.12
N THR A 24 -0.22 -12.96 11.74
CA THR A 24 -0.83 -11.90 12.56
C THR A 24 -2.32 -12.18 12.75
N THR A 25 -2.83 -11.97 13.97
CA THR A 25 -4.24 -12.16 14.28
C THR A 25 -4.99 -10.82 14.38
N LYS A 26 -6.31 -10.86 14.19
CA LYS A 26 -7.16 -9.67 14.35
C LYS A 26 -7.07 -9.08 15.76
N GLU A 27 -6.97 -9.94 16.78
CA GLU A 27 -6.83 -9.53 18.18
C GLU A 27 -5.55 -8.70 18.40
N GLN A 28 -4.44 -9.06 17.74
CA GLN A 28 -3.20 -8.27 17.80
C GLN A 28 -3.40 -6.89 17.17
N ALA A 29 -4.07 -6.81 16.03
CA ALA A 29 -4.36 -5.54 15.37
C ALA A 29 -5.36 -4.69 16.17
N VAL A 30 -6.38 -5.29 16.79
CA VAL A 30 -7.30 -4.61 17.72
C VAL A 30 -6.53 -4.04 18.90
N GLN A 31 -5.60 -4.80 19.48
CA GLN A 31 -4.75 -4.32 20.58
C GLN A 31 -3.94 -3.07 20.19
N CYS A 32 -3.43 -3.00 18.97
CA CYS A 32 -2.78 -1.77 18.48
C CYS A 32 -3.72 -0.56 18.51
N LEU A 33 -5.00 -0.73 18.17
CA LEU A 33 -5.97 0.36 18.23
C LEU A 33 -6.38 0.71 19.69
N GLU A 34 -6.38 -0.24 20.61
CA GLU A 34 -6.57 -0.01 22.04
C GLU A 34 -5.41 0.76 22.66
N ASP A 35 -4.21 0.58 22.13
CA ASP A 35 -2.99 1.23 22.58
C ASP A 35 -2.76 2.61 21.93
N TRP A 36 -3.75 3.15 21.21
CA TRP A 36 -3.67 4.41 20.46
C TRP A 36 -3.04 5.57 21.22
N ASN A 37 -3.34 5.70 22.51
CA ASN A 37 -2.88 6.80 23.37
C ASN A 37 -1.71 6.41 24.30
N LYS A 38 -1.04 5.29 24.06
CA LYS A 38 0.03 4.76 24.92
C LYS A 38 1.44 4.90 24.34
N GLY A 39 1.62 5.80 23.37
CA GLY A 39 2.83 5.94 22.58
C GLY A 39 2.62 5.39 21.16
N ASP A 40 3.65 4.81 20.53
CA ASP A 40 3.48 4.09 19.25
C ASP A 40 2.55 2.89 19.46
N ASN A 41 1.51 2.80 18.63
CA ASN A 41 0.53 1.71 18.74
C ASN A 41 1.04 0.37 18.20
N GLY A 42 2.25 0.34 17.61
CA GLY A 42 2.89 -0.89 17.17
C GLY A 42 2.30 -1.52 15.91
N ILE A 43 1.41 -0.85 15.18
CA ILE A 43 0.80 -1.43 13.97
C ILE A 43 1.84 -1.76 12.88
N LEU A 44 2.93 -0.99 12.81
CA LEU A 44 4.02 -1.25 11.89
C LEU A 44 4.84 -2.47 12.27
N ASP A 45 4.91 -2.85 13.55
CA ASP A 45 5.60 -4.05 14.02
C ASP A 45 4.87 -5.33 13.55
N LEU A 46 3.57 -5.22 13.28
CA LEU A 46 2.76 -6.29 12.70
C LEU A 46 2.79 -6.27 11.17
N SER A 47 3.26 -5.19 10.56
CA SER A 47 3.13 -4.95 9.11
C SER A 47 4.28 -5.61 8.33
N LYS A 48 3.95 -6.14 7.16
CA LYS A 48 4.91 -6.75 6.24
C LYS A 48 5.70 -5.69 5.48
N ALA A 49 7.01 -5.69 5.66
CA ALA A 49 7.92 -4.80 4.93
C ALA A 49 8.36 -5.41 3.60
N TYR A 50 8.37 -4.59 2.55
CA TYR A 50 8.86 -4.96 1.23
C TYR A 50 9.92 -4.00 0.74
N ARG A 51 11.01 -4.55 0.20
CA ARG A 51 12.01 -3.74 -0.50
C ARG A 51 11.46 -3.30 -1.85
N LEU A 52 11.56 -1.99 -2.11
CA LEU A 52 11.14 -1.39 -3.36
C LEU A 52 12.25 -1.43 -4.41
N LYS A 53 11.86 -1.43 -5.67
CA LYS A 53 12.76 -1.38 -6.82
C LYS A 53 12.24 -0.33 -7.80
N PRO A 54 12.98 0.73 -8.12
CA PRO A 54 12.61 1.65 -9.18
C PRO A 54 12.37 0.91 -10.50
N GLY A 55 11.40 1.35 -11.27
CA GLY A 55 10.97 0.70 -12.51
C GLY A 55 9.98 -0.45 -12.32
N THR A 56 9.48 -0.66 -11.11
CA THR A 56 8.47 -1.69 -10.82
C THR A 56 7.26 -1.08 -10.11
N GLY A 57 6.21 -1.85 -9.92
CA GLY A 57 4.98 -1.41 -9.26
C GLY A 57 4.33 -2.49 -8.42
N TRP A 58 3.21 -2.12 -7.83
CA TRP A 58 2.36 -3.00 -7.05
C TRP A 58 0.90 -2.69 -7.34
N LEU A 59 0.08 -3.72 -7.43
CA LEU A 59 -1.36 -3.60 -7.41
C LEU A 59 -1.82 -3.76 -5.96
N ILE A 60 -2.37 -2.70 -5.39
CA ILE A 60 -2.84 -2.73 -4.00
C ILE A 60 -4.35 -2.89 -4.00
N PRO A 61 -4.89 -4.06 -3.56
CA PRO A 61 -6.33 -4.25 -3.46
C PRO A 61 -6.96 -3.31 -2.43
N PRO A 62 -8.26 -2.98 -2.56
CA PRO A 62 -8.99 -2.26 -1.53
C PRO A 62 -8.89 -2.94 -0.17
N CYS A 63 -8.98 -2.16 0.91
CA CYS A 63 -8.97 -2.64 2.30
C CYS A 63 -7.69 -3.42 2.70
N VAL A 64 -6.59 -3.27 1.94
CA VAL A 64 -5.26 -3.71 2.35
C VAL A 64 -4.52 -2.53 2.94
N LEU A 65 -4.02 -2.69 4.16
CA LEU A 65 -3.18 -1.69 4.81
C LEU A 65 -1.88 -1.50 4.01
N HIS A 66 -1.54 -0.25 3.76
CA HIS A 66 -0.28 0.08 3.10
C HIS A 66 0.19 1.46 3.54
N ALA A 67 1.49 1.65 3.54
CA ALA A 67 2.11 2.94 3.84
C ALA A 67 2.87 3.43 2.61
N PRO A 68 2.89 4.76 2.35
CA PRO A 68 3.76 5.30 1.32
C PRO A 68 5.20 4.90 1.62
N GLY A 69 5.88 4.41 0.61
CA GLY A 69 7.26 3.99 0.74
C GLY A 69 8.23 5.17 0.65
N SER A 70 9.53 4.86 0.73
CA SER A 70 10.62 5.83 0.65
C SER A 70 11.02 6.20 -0.77
N LEU A 71 10.23 5.83 -1.79
CA LEU A 71 10.40 6.23 -3.18
C LEU A 71 9.27 7.17 -3.62
N LEU A 72 9.56 8.04 -4.57
CA LEU A 72 8.51 8.78 -5.28
C LEU A 72 7.65 7.80 -6.06
N THR A 73 6.33 7.88 -5.86
CA THR A 73 5.35 6.92 -6.37
C THR A 73 4.39 7.60 -7.33
N TYR A 74 4.15 6.97 -8.48
CA TYR A 74 2.99 7.24 -9.33
C TYR A 74 1.88 6.28 -8.90
N GLU A 75 0.81 6.82 -8.31
CA GLU A 75 -0.29 6.06 -7.70
C GLU A 75 -1.63 6.45 -8.32
N PRO A 76 -2.02 5.86 -9.46
CA PRO A 76 -3.37 5.99 -9.96
C PRO A 76 -4.34 5.15 -9.11
N GLN A 77 -5.46 5.75 -8.72
CA GLN A 77 -6.48 5.12 -7.90
C GLN A 77 -7.80 5.01 -8.65
N TRP A 78 -8.58 3.98 -8.36
CA TRP A 78 -9.98 3.92 -8.72
C TRP A 78 -10.80 4.82 -7.78
N GLY A 79 -11.74 5.57 -8.33
CA GLY A 79 -12.41 6.70 -7.71
C GLY A 79 -13.12 6.46 -6.38
N SER A 80 -12.37 6.34 -5.30
CA SER A 80 -12.86 6.35 -3.93
C SER A 80 -11.86 7.07 -3.03
N ASP A 81 -12.34 8.02 -2.24
CA ASP A 81 -11.55 8.77 -1.27
C ASP A 81 -11.67 8.20 0.16
N VAL A 82 -12.20 6.98 0.31
CA VAL A 82 -12.29 6.32 1.62
C VAL A 82 -10.89 6.10 2.17
N PHE A 83 -10.65 6.61 3.37
CA PHE A 83 -9.35 6.63 4.00
C PHE A 83 -9.46 6.27 5.48
N GLY A 84 -8.56 5.41 5.97
CA GLY A 84 -8.42 5.13 7.39
C GLY A 84 -6.94 5.01 7.76
N MET A 85 -6.46 5.86 8.68
CA MET A 85 -5.09 5.84 9.14
C MET A 85 -4.94 5.02 10.41
N TYR A 86 -4.45 3.79 10.29
CA TYR A 86 -4.33 2.84 11.39
C TYR A 86 -3.07 3.04 12.25
N GLN A 87 -2.11 3.80 11.75
CA GLN A 87 -0.90 4.18 12.48
C GLN A 87 -1.14 5.49 13.25
N ASN A 88 -0.82 5.50 14.54
CA ASN A 88 -1.03 6.66 15.41
C ASN A 88 0.18 7.58 15.55
N LEU A 89 1.36 7.13 15.14
CA LEU A 89 2.59 7.91 15.22
C LEU A 89 3.35 7.83 13.89
N VAL A 90 3.59 8.97 13.23
CA VAL A 90 4.31 9.05 11.95
C VAL A 90 5.46 10.05 12.08
N GLU A 91 6.70 9.60 11.90
CA GLU A 91 7.90 10.44 12.01
C GLU A 91 7.93 11.27 13.32
N GLY A 92 7.52 10.66 14.44
CA GLY A 92 7.45 11.32 15.74
C GLY A 92 6.28 12.30 15.93
N ARG A 93 5.33 12.34 14.98
CA ARG A 93 4.12 13.16 15.06
C ARG A 93 2.91 12.30 15.36
N GLU A 94 2.14 12.71 16.36
CA GLU A 94 0.88 12.05 16.70
C GLU A 94 -0.17 12.27 15.60
N VAL A 95 -0.85 11.19 15.26
CA VAL A 95 -1.96 11.17 14.31
C VAL A 95 -3.28 11.24 15.11
N PRO A 96 -4.14 12.21 14.85
CA PRO A 96 -5.47 12.25 15.48
C PRO A 96 -6.28 11.01 15.12
N ARG A 97 -6.94 10.39 16.11
CA ARG A 97 -7.81 9.22 15.89
C ARG A 97 -8.93 9.50 14.87
N ALA A 98 -9.34 10.74 14.74
CA ALA A 98 -10.31 11.15 13.71
C ALA A 98 -9.87 10.84 12.28
N LEU A 99 -8.55 10.70 12.00
CA LEU A 99 -8.06 10.26 10.69
C LEU A 99 -8.20 8.75 10.48
N LEU A 100 -8.34 7.96 11.54
CA LEU A 100 -8.72 6.56 11.43
C LEU A 100 -10.22 6.43 11.13
N THR A 101 -11.06 7.22 11.78
CA THR A 101 -12.51 6.97 11.82
C THR A 101 -13.35 7.85 10.90
N LYS A 102 -12.79 8.89 10.26
CA LYS A 102 -13.54 9.92 9.52
C LYS A 102 -14.52 9.40 8.46
N ASP A 103 -14.22 8.26 7.86
CA ASP A 103 -15.02 7.65 6.78
C ASP A 103 -15.82 6.43 7.24
N PHE A 104 -15.82 6.16 8.56
CA PHE A 104 -16.66 5.14 9.19
C PHE A 104 -17.93 5.77 9.78
N PRO A 105 -19.05 5.02 9.92
CA PRO A 105 -20.23 5.51 10.63
C PRO A 105 -19.90 5.87 12.08
N GLU A 106 -20.44 7.00 12.58
CA GLU A 106 -20.10 7.58 13.87
C GLU A 106 -20.29 6.60 15.04
N GLU A 107 -21.33 5.76 14.97
CA GLU A 107 -21.63 4.74 15.97
C GLU A 107 -20.53 3.67 16.14
N PHE A 108 -19.61 3.53 15.18
CA PHE A 108 -18.51 2.56 15.23
C PHE A 108 -17.14 3.17 15.49
N HIS A 109 -17.04 4.49 15.73
CA HIS A 109 -15.75 5.15 15.93
C HIS A 109 -14.96 4.61 17.13
N ASP A 110 -15.66 4.11 18.15
CA ASP A 110 -15.07 3.52 19.35
C ASP A 110 -15.03 1.98 19.32
N ASP A 111 -15.52 1.36 18.25
CA ASP A 111 -15.50 -0.09 18.07
C ASP A 111 -14.25 -0.51 17.29
N ASN A 112 -13.17 -0.81 18.01
CA ASN A 112 -11.90 -1.23 17.40
C ASN A 112 -12.03 -2.53 16.60
N GLN A 113 -12.91 -3.45 17.04
CA GLN A 113 -13.15 -4.69 16.32
C GLN A 113 -13.82 -4.42 14.96
N TYR A 114 -14.81 -3.54 14.92
CA TYR A 114 -15.46 -3.14 13.68
C TYR A 114 -14.46 -2.49 12.69
N LEU A 115 -13.58 -1.61 13.20
CA LEU A 115 -12.56 -0.97 12.37
C LEU A 115 -11.57 -1.97 11.76
N ILE A 116 -11.19 -3.01 12.51
CA ILE A 116 -10.33 -4.08 12.01
C ILE A 116 -11.08 -5.02 11.07
N ASP A 117 -12.37 -5.29 11.32
CA ASP A 117 -13.19 -6.15 10.47
C ASP A 117 -13.52 -5.51 9.10
N ALA A 118 -13.36 -4.20 8.97
CA ALA A 118 -13.46 -3.50 7.70
C ALA A 118 -12.28 -3.78 6.74
N LEU A 119 -11.17 -4.31 7.25
CA LEU A 119 -10.04 -4.71 6.41
C LEU A 119 -10.32 -6.05 5.70
N ASP A 120 -9.85 -6.20 4.48
CA ASP A 120 -9.80 -7.51 3.82
C ASP A 120 -8.71 -8.36 4.49
N TRP A 121 -9.11 -9.10 5.52
CA TRP A 121 -8.17 -9.80 6.39
C TRP A 121 -7.33 -10.83 5.64
N GLU A 122 -7.94 -11.59 4.73
CA GLU A 122 -7.25 -12.63 3.97
C GLU A 122 -6.13 -12.04 3.11
N LYS A 123 -6.40 -10.91 2.44
CA LYS A 123 -5.39 -10.21 1.65
C LYS A 123 -4.31 -9.54 2.52
N ASN A 124 -4.66 -9.05 3.70
CA ASN A 124 -3.71 -8.41 4.61
C ASN A 124 -2.69 -9.39 5.20
N VAL A 125 -3.03 -10.66 5.39
CA VAL A 125 -2.12 -11.69 5.93
C VAL A 125 -1.66 -12.70 4.87
N ASP A 126 -1.85 -12.42 3.59
CA ASP A 126 -1.51 -13.31 2.49
C ASP A 126 0.01 -13.57 2.43
N PRO A 127 0.48 -14.80 2.66
CA PRO A 127 1.90 -15.14 2.55
C PRO A 127 2.46 -14.97 1.12
N ASN A 128 1.58 -15.00 0.12
CA ASN A 128 1.92 -14.85 -1.30
C ASN A 128 1.63 -13.43 -1.83
N PHE A 129 1.39 -12.45 -0.95
CA PHE A 129 1.01 -11.08 -1.35
C PHE A 129 1.91 -10.50 -2.45
N LYS A 130 3.23 -10.71 -2.32
CA LYS A 130 4.18 -10.24 -3.33
C LYS A 130 3.95 -10.91 -4.68
N ASP A 131 3.79 -12.22 -4.71
CA ASP A 131 3.64 -12.97 -5.97
C ASP A 131 2.33 -12.62 -6.67
N ASN A 132 1.29 -12.28 -5.89
CA ASN A 132 -0.02 -11.90 -6.40
C ASN A 132 -0.11 -10.44 -6.87
N ASN A 133 0.70 -9.52 -6.31
CA ASN A 133 0.49 -8.09 -6.47
C ASN A 133 1.69 -7.30 -7.02
N TYR A 134 2.89 -7.89 -7.05
CA TYR A 134 4.07 -7.23 -7.60
C TYR A 134 4.03 -7.19 -9.12
N LEU A 135 4.32 -6.03 -9.70
CA LEU A 135 4.26 -5.79 -11.14
C LEU A 135 5.63 -5.39 -11.71
N GLU A 136 6.15 -6.21 -12.60
CA GLU A 136 7.26 -5.85 -13.48
C GLU A 136 6.67 -5.25 -14.77
N PRO A 137 7.24 -4.15 -15.31
CA PRO A 137 6.77 -3.60 -16.57
C PRO A 137 6.86 -4.60 -17.72
N VAL A 138 5.82 -4.64 -18.55
CA VAL A 138 5.74 -5.51 -19.71
C VAL A 138 5.85 -4.68 -20.98
N ILE A 139 6.89 -4.92 -21.79
CA ILE A 139 7.05 -4.25 -23.08
C ILE A 139 5.92 -4.68 -24.02
N CYS A 140 5.15 -3.72 -24.50
CA CYS A 140 4.09 -3.94 -25.48
C CYS A 140 4.50 -3.49 -26.90
N SER A 141 5.43 -2.55 -27.00
CA SER A 141 6.03 -2.12 -28.28
C SER A 141 7.36 -1.44 -28.02
N GLN A 142 8.30 -1.57 -28.94
CA GLN A 142 9.59 -0.90 -28.86
C GLN A 142 10.20 -0.70 -30.24
N GLY A 143 11.11 0.25 -30.35
CA GLY A 143 11.89 0.53 -31.55
C GLY A 143 13.26 1.11 -31.21
N ASP A 144 13.95 1.63 -32.21
CA ASP A 144 15.23 2.31 -31.99
C ASP A 144 14.98 3.60 -31.18
N GLY A 145 15.59 3.69 -29.99
CA GLY A 145 15.49 4.84 -29.09
C GLY A 145 14.16 5.01 -28.36
N TRP A 146 13.26 4.01 -28.34
CA TRP A 146 12.02 4.11 -27.57
C TRP A 146 11.44 2.75 -27.12
N ALA A 147 10.70 2.75 -26.01
CA ALA A 147 9.93 1.59 -25.56
C ALA A 147 8.62 2.03 -24.88
N ASP A 148 7.52 1.33 -25.20
CA ASP A 148 6.20 1.46 -24.58
C ASP A 148 5.93 0.22 -23.72
N ARG A 149 5.60 0.43 -22.44
CA ARG A 149 5.46 -0.63 -21.45
C ARG A 149 4.15 -0.49 -20.68
N TRP A 150 3.51 -1.60 -20.40
CA TRP A 150 2.49 -1.65 -19.36
C TRP A 150 3.16 -1.55 -17.99
N ILE A 151 2.76 -0.58 -17.16
CA ILE A 151 3.23 -0.38 -15.78
C ILE A 151 2.13 -0.63 -14.75
N VAL A 152 0.86 -0.51 -15.15
CA VAL A 152 -0.31 -0.92 -14.39
C VAL A 152 -1.16 -1.82 -15.27
N TYR A 153 -1.40 -3.03 -14.81
CA TYR A 153 -2.15 -4.07 -15.53
C TYR A 153 -2.61 -5.15 -14.53
N GLY A 154 -3.43 -6.07 -14.99
CA GLY A 154 -3.97 -7.14 -14.17
C GLY A 154 -5.41 -6.88 -13.75
N THR A 155 -5.90 -7.67 -12.83
CA THR A 155 -7.28 -7.65 -12.34
C THR A 155 -7.29 -7.64 -10.82
N VAL A 156 -8.31 -7.00 -10.24
CA VAL A 156 -8.66 -7.12 -8.83
C VAL A 156 -9.98 -7.85 -8.76
N ASP A 157 -10.02 -8.96 -8.03
CA ASP A 157 -11.20 -9.83 -7.90
C ASP A 157 -11.82 -10.23 -9.26
N GLY A 158 -10.95 -10.42 -10.28
CA GLY A 158 -11.35 -10.82 -11.64
C GLY A 158 -11.77 -9.66 -12.55
N GLU A 159 -11.82 -8.43 -12.06
CA GLU A 159 -12.18 -7.24 -12.83
C GLU A 159 -10.93 -6.40 -13.18
N GLN A 160 -10.81 -6.04 -14.46
CA GLN A 160 -9.81 -5.07 -14.91
C GLN A 160 -10.35 -3.66 -14.69
N LEU A 161 -9.82 -2.94 -13.73
CA LEU A 161 -10.32 -1.61 -13.36
C LEU A 161 -9.74 -0.51 -14.27
N PHE A 162 -8.43 -0.45 -14.43
CA PHE A 162 -7.73 0.47 -15.32
C PHE A 162 -6.34 -0.04 -15.66
N THR A 163 -5.71 0.57 -16.66
CA THR A 163 -4.33 0.27 -17.05
C THR A 163 -3.55 1.56 -17.24
N ALA A 164 -2.23 1.49 -17.07
CA ALA A 164 -1.34 2.61 -17.38
C ALA A 164 -0.10 2.12 -18.12
N LYS A 165 0.46 3.01 -18.94
CA LYS A 165 1.68 2.77 -19.70
C LYS A 165 2.74 3.81 -19.40
N GLU A 166 3.98 3.43 -19.58
CA GLU A 166 5.13 4.30 -19.63
C GLU A 166 5.73 4.25 -21.01
N LEU A 167 5.90 5.43 -21.64
CA LEU A 167 6.69 5.59 -22.85
C LEU A 167 8.05 6.16 -22.46
N THR A 168 9.13 5.44 -22.78
CA THR A 168 10.50 5.94 -22.66
C THR A 168 11.04 6.26 -24.05
N VAL A 169 11.72 7.41 -24.17
CA VAL A 169 12.38 7.85 -25.40
C VAL A 169 13.79 8.25 -25.05
N ASP A 170 14.75 7.66 -25.73
CA ASP A 170 16.17 8.03 -25.60
C ASP A 170 16.40 9.36 -26.33
N SER A 171 17.11 10.29 -25.69
CA SER A 171 17.42 11.62 -26.22
C SER A 171 18.85 11.68 -26.79
#